data_4460368a1e41516f3d04f7cd2504527d
#
_entry.id   4460368a1e41516f3d04f7cd2504527d
#
_cell.length_a   1.000
_cell.length_b   1.000
_cell.length_c   1.000
_cell.angle_alpha   90.00
_cell.angle_beta   90.00
_cell.angle_gamma   90.00
#
_symmetry.space_group_name_H-M   'P 1'
#
loop_
_entity.id
_entity.type
_entity.pdbx_description
1 polymer ?
#
loop_
_entity_poly.entity_id
_entity_poly.type
_entity_poly.pdbx_seq_one_letter_code
_entity_poly.pdbx_strand_id
1 'polypeptide(L)'
;MTCDGVYAAVIRQAAHDALRVLLAAPPASLTGSLALRQVTTWLGAEHGAAAVTDLAEELAADLAEALGALAAAEGRPALAVLVLQG
;
A
#
# COMPACT_ATOMS: atom_id res chain seq x y z
N MET A 1 11.02 -14.78 17.99
CA MET A 1 10.48 -15.23 17.38
C MET A 1 10.04 -15.18 16.03
N THR A 2 10.03 -16.12 15.43
CA THR A 2 9.86 -16.23 14.02
C THR A 2 8.48 -15.92 13.51
N CYS A 3 7.46 -16.05 14.36
CA CYS A 3 6.09 -15.76 13.92
C CYS A 3 5.91 -14.32 13.49
N ASP A 4 6.54 -13.39 14.20
CA ASP A 4 6.43 -11.97 13.85
C ASP A 4 7.08 -11.69 12.49
N GLY A 5 8.20 -12.35 12.21
CA GLY A 5 8.87 -12.18 10.94
C GLY A 5 8.06 -12.72 9.77
N VAL A 6 7.41 -13.87 9.97
CA VAL A 6 6.55 -14.46 8.95
C VAL A 6 5.34 -13.58 8.68
N TYR A 7 4.70 -13.09 9.74
CA TYR A 7 3.55 -12.21 9.60
C TYR A 7 3.92 -10.92 8.88
N ALA A 8 5.03 -10.30 9.27
CA ALA A 8 5.49 -9.07 8.62
C ALA A 8 5.76 -9.30 7.14
N ALA A 9 6.29 -10.48 6.78
CA ALA A 9 6.54 -10.81 5.39
C ALA A 9 5.23 -10.98 4.62
N VAL A 10 4.19 -11.56 5.24
CA VAL A 10 2.87 -11.70 4.61
C VAL A 10 2.29 -10.31 4.32
N ILE A 11 2.33 -9.40 5.30
CA ILE A 11 1.79 -8.06 5.13
C ILE A 11 2.54 -7.31 4.03
N ARG A 12 3.87 -7.43 4.01
CA ARG A 12 4.70 -6.76 3.00
C ARG A 12 4.41 -7.30 1.61
N GLN A 13 4.24 -8.63 1.49
CA GLN A 13 3.92 -9.25 0.21
C GLN A 13 2.54 -8.83 -0.27
N ALA A 14 1.55 -8.77 0.64
CA ALA A 14 0.20 -8.33 0.30
C ALA A 14 0.22 -6.88 -0.19
N ALA A 15 0.98 -6.01 0.46
CA ALA A 15 1.10 -4.62 0.05
C ALA A 15 1.75 -4.52 -1.34
N HIS A 16 2.79 -5.29 -1.57
CA HIS A 16 3.48 -5.31 -2.86
C HIS A 16 2.56 -5.78 -3.98
N ASP A 17 1.79 -6.83 -3.73
CA ASP A 17 0.87 -7.37 -4.71
C ASP A 17 -0.25 -6.38 -5.02
N ALA A 18 -0.79 -5.71 -3.99
CA ALA A 18 -1.82 -4.70 -4.18
C ALA A 18 -1.29 -3.53 -5.01
N LEU A 19 -0.09 -3.06 -4.71
CA LEU A 19 0.52 -1.97 -5.46
C LEU A 19 0.74 -2.35 -6.92
N ARG A 20 1.19 -3.58 -7.17
CA ARG A 20 1.44 -4.04 -8.52
C ARG A 20 0.16 -4.01 -9.35
N VAL A 21 -0.95 -4.47 -8.76
CA VAL A 21 -2.24 -4.46 -9.46
C VAL A 21 -2.73 -3.04 -9.68
N LEU A 22 -2.63 -2.18 -8.66
CA LEU A 22 -3.09 -0.80 -8.75
C LEU A 22 -2.30 -0.01 -9.80
N LEU A 23 -0.99 -0.26 -9.89
CA LEU A 23 -0.17 0.43 -10.88
C LEU A 23 -0.43 -0.06 -12.30
N ALA A 24 -0.85 -1.33 -12.45
CA ALA A 24 -1.18 -1.88 -13.75
C ALA A 24 -2.55 -1.45 -14.23
N ALA A 25 -3.46 -1.08 -13.32
CA ALA A 25 -4.82 -0.67 -13.66
C ALA A 25 -4.85 0.84 -13.96
N PRO A 26 -5.82 1.30 -14.77
CA PRO A 26 -6.00 2.75 -14.97
C PRO A 26 -6.28 3.44 -13.64
N PRO A 27 -5.81 4.67 -13.44
CA PRO A 27 -6.05 5.41 -12.20
C PRO A 27 -7.55 5.54 -11.90
N ALA A 28 -7.91 5.36 -10.63
CA ALA A 28 -9.28 5.45 -10.16
C ALA A 28 -10.23 4.49 -10.86
N SER A 29 -9.71 3.38 -11.41
CA SER A 29 -10.53 2.41 -12.11
C SER A 29 -11.25 1.47 -11.14
N LEU A 30 -12.39 0.95 -11.59
CA LEU A 30 -13.11 -0.06 -10.84
C LEU A 30 -12.28 -1.32 -10.67
N THR A 31 -11.47 -1.67 -11.67
CA THR A 31 -10.60 -2.84 -11.61
C THR A 31 -9.61 -2.75 -10.45
N GLY A 32 -8.97 -1.60 -10.29
CA GLY A 32 -8.04 -1.39 -9.18
C GLY A 32 -8.74 -1.47 -7.83
N SER A 33 -9.93 -0.85 -7.73
CA SER A 33 -10.71 -0.87 -6.48
C SER A 33 -11.14 -2.26 -6.10
N LEU A 34 -11.59 -3.06 -7.07
CA LEU A 34 -12.01 -4.44 -6.83
C LEU A 34 -10.83 -5.32 -6.42
N ALA A 35 -9.68 -5.14 -7.05
CA ALA A 35 -8.49 -5.90 -6.72
C ALA A 35 -8.03 -5.60 -5.29
N LEU A 36 -8.05 -4.33 -4.89
CA LEU A 36 -7.68 -3.97 -3.53
C LEU A 36 -8.66 -4.55 -2.52
N ARG A 37 -9.96 -4.51 -2.84
CA ARG A 37 -10.98 -5.10 -1.98
C ARG A 37 -10.78 -6.60 -1.82
N GLN A 38 -10.41 -7.30 -2.89
CA GLN A 38 -10.13 -8.73 -2.81
C GLN A 38 -8.96 -9.04 -1.89
N VAL A 39 -7.89 -8.26 -1.99
CA VAL A 39 -6.72 -8.44 -1.14
C VAL A 39 -7.08 -8.20 0.33
N THR A 40 -7.81 -7.13 0.63
CA THR A 40 -8.18 -6.81 2.01
C THR A 40 -9.16 -7.85 2.58
N THR A 41 -10.09 -8.33 1.77
CA THR A 41 -11.04 -9.37 2.19
C THR A 41 -10.32 -10.67 2.51
N TRP A 42 -9.43 -11.08 1.63
CA TRP A 42 -8.63 -12.29 1.85
C TRP A 42 -7.78 -12.18 3.11
N LEU A 43 -7.09 -11.05 3.26
CA LEU A 43 -6.19 -10.85 4.38
C LEU A 43 -6.97 -10.85 5.71
N GLY A 44 -8.14 -10.22 5.73
CA GLY A 44 -8.99 -10.21 6.91
C GLY A 44 -9.50 -11.59 7.26
N ALA A 45 -9.87 -12.39 6.25
CA ALA A 45 -10.36 -13.75 6.47
C ALA A 45 -9.25 -14.68 6.98
N GLU A 46 -8.03 -14.53 6.46
CA GLU A 46 -6.92 -15.42 6.82
C GLU A 46 -6.21 -15.00 8.11
N HIS A 47 -6.09 -13.70 8.35
CA HIS A 47 -5.24 -13.19 9.42
C HIS A 47 -5.96 -12.25 10.39
N GLY A 48 -7.24 -11.96 10.18
CA GLY A 48 -8.02 -11.12 11.08
C GLY A 48 -8.01 -9.65 10.71
N ALA A 49 -8.89 -8.88 11.37
CA ALA A 49 -9.06 -7.47 11.07
C ALA A 49 -7.79 -6.64 11.32
N ALA A 50 -6.99 -7.03 12.30
CA ALA A 50 -5.74 -6.32 12.58
C ALA A 50 -4.78 -6.36 11.39
N ALA A 51 -4.82 -7.45 10.60
CA ALA A 51 -3.97 -7.56 9.43
C ALA A 51 -4.34 -6.54 8.35
N VAL A 52 -5.62 -6.21 8.22
CA VAL A 52 -6.06 -5.19 7.28
C VAL A 52 -5.52 -3.82 7.70
N THR A 53 -5.54 -3.53 9.00
CA THR A 53 -4.96 -2.30 9.53
C THR A 53 -3.46 -2.25 9.26
N ASP A 54 -2.77 -3.36 9.51
CA ASP A 54 -1.33 -3.44 9.28
C ASP A 54 -1.00 -3.25 7.80
N LEU A 55 -1.83 -3.80 6.91
CA LEU A 55 -1.68 -3.58 5.47
C LEU A 55 -1.82 -2.10 5.12
N ALA A 56 -2.82 -1.43 5.70
CA ALA A 56 -3.02 -0.01 5.45
C ALA A 56 -1.81 0.81 5.91
N GLU A 57 -1.25 0.47 7.06
CA GLU A 57 -0.05 1.13 7.56
C GLU A 57 1.15 0.91 6.65
N GLU A 58 1.31 -0.31 6.16
CA GLU A 58 2.40 -0.63 5.24
C GLU A 58 2.26 0.16 3.93
N LEU A 59 1.05 0.21 3.38
CA LEU A 59 0.78 0.97 2.16
C LEU A 59 1.01 2.47 2.37
N ALA A 60 0.61 2.99 3.52
CA ALA A 60 0.84 4.41 3.83
C ALA A 60 2.34 4.72 3.92
N ALA A 61 3.11 3.82 4.51
CA ALA A 61 4.56 3.99 4.60
C ALA A 61 5.19 3.95 3.20
N ASP A 62 4.74 3.03 2.36
CA ASP A 62 5.23 2.93 0.98
C ASP A 62 4.90 4.19 0.20
N LEU A 63 3.71 4.74 0.38
CA LEU A 63 3.30 5.98 -0.27
C LEU A 63 4.17 7.16 0.19
N ALA A 64 4.40 7.26 1.50
CA ALA A 64 5.24 8.31 2.04
C ALA A 64 6.66 8.25 1.48
N GLU A 65 7.20 7.04 1.36
CA GLU A 65 8.52 6.84 0.78
C GLU A 65 8.56 7.25 -0.69
N ALA A 66 7.54 6.85 -1.45
CA ALA A 66 7.46 7.20 -2.87
C ALA A 66 7.32 8.70 -3.07
N LEU A 67 6.49 9.37 -2.26
CA LEU A 67 6.35 10.82 -2.33
C LEU A 67 7.63 11.53 -1.94
N GLY A 68 8.34 11.00 -0.96
CA GLY A 68 9.64 11.55 -0.58
C GLY A 68 10.65 11.45 -1.70
N ALA A 69 10.69 10.31 -2.40
CA ALA A 69 11.59 10.12 -3.53
C ALA A 69 11.24 11.05 -4.68
N LEU A 70 9.92 11.22 -4.97
CA LEU A 70 9.47 12.13 -6.01
C LEU A 70 9.82 13.56 -5.67
N ALA A 71 9.59 13.97 -4.42
CA ALA A 71 9.91 15.31 -3.96
C ALA A 71 11.40 15.60 -4.11
N ALA A 72 12.25 14.64 -3.76
CA ALA A 72 13.69 14.79 -3.90
C ALA A 72 14.09 14.95 -5.37
N ALA A 73 13.46 14.18 -6.25
CA ALA A 73 13.74 14.26 -7.69
C ALA A 73 13.30 15.58 -8.28
N GLU A 74 12.19 16.17 -7.77
CA GLU A 74 11.67 17.43 -8.27
C GLU A 74 12.17 18.65 -7.52
N GLY A 75 12.91 18.46 -6.43
CA GLY A 75 13.40 19.55 -5.62
C GLY A 75 12.31 20.26 -4.82
N ARG A 76 11.21 19.53 -4.48
CA ARG A 76 10.09 20.08 -3.72
C ARG A 76 9.94 19.37 -2.39
N PRO A 77 9.35 20.02 -1.37
CA PRO A 77 8.99 19.33 -0.14
C PRO A 77 7.92 18.26 -0.41
N ALA A 78 8.00 17.14 0.30
CA ALA A 78 7.07 16.04 0.11
C ALA A 78 5.62 16.48 0.34
N LEU A 79 5.39 17.37 1.31
CA LEU A 79 4.05 17.87 1.58
C LEU A 79 3.48 18.63 0.39
N ALA A 80 4.31 19.40 -0.32
CA ALA A 80 3.87 20.13 -1.51
C ALA A 80 3.46 19.17 -2.62
N VAL A 81 4.19 18.06 -2.78
CA VAL A 81 3.83 17.03 -3.77
C VAL A 81 2.49 16.42 -3.42
N LEU A 82 2.27 16.11 -2.13
CA LEU A 82 1.00 15.55 -1.67
C LEU A 82 -0.16 16.50 -1.94
N VAL A 83 0.01 17.80 -1.69
CA VAL A 83 -1.03 18.80 -1.93
C VAL A 83 -1.36 18.88 -3.41
N LEU A 84 -0.36 18.81 -4.28
CA LEU A 84 -0.58 18.87 -5.72
C LEU A 84 -1.30 17.61 -6.24
N GLN A 85 -1.12 16.49 -5.57
CA GLN A 85 -1.82 15.25 -5.96
C GLN A 85 -3.27 15.23 -5.49
N GLY A 86 -3.56 15.89 -4.41
CA GLY A 86 -4.90 15.97 -3.86
C GLY A 86 -5.74 16.98 -4.61
#